data_56037d15a700e0402389cbb2e851e3d1
#
_entry.id   56037d15a700e0402389cbb2e851e3d1
#
_cell.length_a   1.000
_cell.length_b   1.000
_cell.length_c   1.000
_cell.angle_alpha   90.00
_cell.angle_beta   90.00
_cell.angle_gamma   90.00
#
_symmetry.space_group_name_H-M   'P 1'
#
loop_
_entity.id
_entity.type
_entity.pdbx_description
1 polymer ?
#
loop_
_entity_poly.entity_id
_entity_poly.type
_entity_poly.pdbx_seq_one_letter_code
_entity_poly.pdbx_strand_id
1 'polypeptide(L)' 'MELTRIAGANCKDGDCPTVYATDRGTVAVQGYRVAHTTSEGEAVVEIPSELLAEAARALGG' A
#
# COMPACT_ATOMS: atom_id res chain seq x y z
N MET A 1 -2.57 15.42 -0.90
CA MET A 1 -2.34 14.22 -1.73
C MET A 1 -3.61 13.39 -1.78
N GLU A 2 -4.03 13.05 -2.97
CA GLU A 2 -5.20 12.20 -3.16
C GLU A 2 -4.79 10.74 -3.28
N LEU A 3 -5.54 9.85 -2.64
CA LEU A 3 -5.27 8.42 -2.66
C LEU A 3 -6.48 7.71 -3.25
N THR A 4 -6.24 6.88 -4.27
CA THR A 4 -7.26 6.03 -4.87
C THR A 4 -6.90 4.57 -4.61
N ARG A 5 -7.76 3.83 -3.93
CA ARG A 5 -7.48 2.42 -3.63
C ARG A 5 -7.45 1.62 -4.93
N ILE A 6 -6.37 0.87 -5.14
CA ILE A 6 -6.21 0.02 -6.32
C ILE A 6 -6.09 -1.45 -5.95
N ALA A 7 -5.84 -1.77 -4.68
CA ALA A 7 -5.77 -3.15 -4.22
C ALA A 7 -6.10 -3.20 -2.74
N GLY A 8 -6.73 -4.29 -2.32
CA GLY A 8 -7.07 -4.51 -0.93
C GLY A 8 -8.57 -4.63 -0.72
N ALA A 9 -8.94 -5.35 0.33
CA ALA A 9 -10.34 -5.56 0.68
C ALA A 9 -10.93 -4.30 1.30
N ASN A 10 -12.24 -4.14 1.17
CA ASN A 10 -12.98 -3.08 1.82
C ASN A 10 -13.15 -3.46 3.29
N CYS A 11 -12.41 -2.83 4.17
CA CYS A 11 -12.35 -3.18 5.58
C CYS A 11 -13.08 -2.14 6.40
N LYS A 12 -14.00 -2.58 7.24
CA LYS A 12 -14.83 -1.66 8.03
C LYS A 12 -13.99 -0.80 8.98
N ASP A 13 -12.93 -1.37 9.52
CA ASP A 13 -12.10 -0.68 10.50
C ASP A 13 -11.00 0.17 9.87
N GLY A 14 -10.82 0.05 8.56
CA GLY A 14 -9.79 0.81 7.86
C GLY A 14 -8.37 0.38 8.18
N ASP A 15 -8.20 -0.78 8.81
CA ASP A 15 -6.88 -1.26 9.22
C ASP A 15 -6.39 -2.45 8.40
N CYS A 16 -7.05 -2.74 7.28
CA CYS A 16 -6.60 -3.79 6.38
C CYS A 16 -5.48 -3.29 5.48
N PRO A 17 -4.52 -4.16 5.14
CA PRO A 17 -3.50 -3.79 4.16
C PRO A 17 -4.13 -3.35 2.85
N THR A 18 -3.62 -2.28 2.28
CA THR A 18 -4.21 -1.62 1.11
C THR A 18 -3.12 -0.96 0.29
N VAL A 19 -3.29 -0.94 -1.03
CA VAL A 19 -2.41 -0.18 -1.91
C VAL A 19 -3.23 0.89 -2.61
N TYR A 20 -2.68 2.09 -2.65
CA TYR A 20 -3.31 3.25 -3.27
C TYR A 20 -2.44 3.80 -4.38
N ALA A 21 -3.07 4.28 -5.43
CA ALA A 21 -2.39 5.16 -6.39
C ALA A 21 -2.51 6.59 -5.86
N THR A 22 -1.43 7.35 -5.98
CA THR A 22 -1.45 8.76 -5.57
C THR A 22 -1.59 9.65 -6.79
N ASP A 23 -1.91 10.91 -6.56
CA ASP A 23 -1.99 11.89 -7.64
C ASP A 23 -0.61 12.42 -8.04
N ARG A 24 0.46 11.81 -7.52
CA ARG A 24 1.84 12.23 -7.80
C ARG A 24 2.61 11.21 -8.65
N GLY A 25 1.91 10.23 -9.21
CA GLY A 25 2.56 9.20 -10.01
C GLY A 25 3.28 8.14 -9.19
N THR A 26 2.93 8.01 -7.92
CA THR A 26 3.53 7.03 -7.01
C THR A 26 2.44 6.12 -6.46
N VAL A 27 2.84 5.13 -5.67
CA VAL A 27 1.87 4.33 -4.92
C VAL A 27 2.14 4.52 -3.43
N ALA A 28 1.06 4.46 -2.65
CA ALA A 28 1.13 4.48 -1.20
C ALA A 28 0.64 3.14 -0.68
N VAL A 29 1.31 2.59 0.33
CA VAL A 29 1.02 1.25 0.83
C VAL A 29 0.70 1.34 2.30
N GLN A 30 -0.45 0.79 2.70
CA GLN A 30 -0.83 0.64 4.09
C GLN A 30 -0.63 -0.80 4.49
N GLY A 31 0.13 -1.04 5.54
CA GLY A 31 0.40 -2.38 6.02
C GLY A 31 0.86 -2.33 7.46
N TYR A 32 1.24 -3.49 8.00
CA TYR A 32 1.75 -3.55 9.36
C TYR A 32 3.21 -3.13 9.39
N ARG A 33 3.56 -2.26 10.32
CA ARG A 33 4.92 -1.76 10.44
C ARG A 33 5.86 -2.89 10.84
N VAL A 34 6.98 -2.98 10.13
CA VAL A 34 8.03 -3.95 10.42
C VAL A 34 9.17 -3.21 11.13
N ALA A 35 9.69 -3.80 12.20
CA ALA A 35 10.83 -3.22 12.91
C ALA A 35 12.08 -3.41 12.06
N HIS A 36 12.51 -2.32 11.43
CA HIS A 36 13.65 -2.34 10.51
C HIS A 36 14.26 -0.94 10.49
N THR A 37 15.58 -0.87 10.51
CA THR A 37 16.26 0.43 10.48
C THR A 37 16.09 1.08 9.12
N THR A 38 15.58 2.30 9.12
CA THR A 38 15.36 3.06 7.88
C THR A 38 15.85 4.49 8.09
N SER A 39 15.96 5.22 7.00
CA SER A 39 16.25 6.64 7.06
C SER A 39 15.06 7.39 7.63
N GLU A 40 15.31 8.57 8.15
CA GLU A 40 14.25 9.41 8.69
C GLU A 40 13.19 9.67 7.62
N GLY A 41 11.93 9.55 8.00
CA GLY A 41 10.81 9.76 7.08
C GLY A 41 10.44 8.52 6.30
N GLU A 42 11.13 7.40 6.50
CA GLU A 42 10.83 6.14 5.82
C GLU A 42 10.33 5.11 6.81
N ALA A 43 9.67 4.08 6.31
CA ALA A 43 9.21 2.97 7.13
C ALA A 43 9.14 1.72 6.25
N VAL A 44 9.28 0.56 6.87
CA VAL A 44 9.06 -0.71 6.20
C VAL A 44 7.73 -1.26 6.72
N VAL A 45 6.86 -1.68 5.82
CA VAL A 45 5.59 -2.32 6.18
C VAL A 45 5.49 -3.64 5.42
N GLU A 46 4.71 -4.57 5.97
CA GLU A 46 4.46 -5.82 5.27
C GLU A 46 3.00 -5.88 4.83
N ILE A 47 2.79 -6.48 3.66
CA ILE A 47 1.47 -6.73 3.11
C ILE A 47 1.47 -8.15 2.54
N PRO A 48 0.30 -8.77 2.36
CA PRO A 48 0.25 -10.06 1.67
C PRO A 48 0.80 -9.93 0.26
N SER A 49 1.57 -10.91 -0.18
CA SER A 49 2.20 -10.84 -1.51
C SER A 49 1.17 -10.78 -2.64
N GLU A 50 0.00 -11.43 -2.50
CA GLU A 50 -1.04 -11.33 -3.53
C GLU A 50 -1.59 -9.92 -3.66
N LEU A 51 -1.49 -9.11 -2.62
CA LEU A 51 -1.93 -7.72 -2.70
C LEU A 51 -1.05 -6.92 -3.65
N LEU A 52 0.25 -7.20 -3.63
CA LEU A 52 1.17 -6.56 -4.55
C LEU A 52 0.86 -6.97 -5.99
N ALA A 53 0.55 -8.25 -6.24
CA ALA A 53 0.18 -8.72 -7.56
C ALA A 53 -1.10 -8.04 -8.05
N GLU A 54 -2.08 -7.88 -7.16
CA GLU A 54 -3.34 -7.21 -7.50
C GLU A 54 -3.08 -5.75 -7.88
N ALA A 55 -2.25 -5.07 -7.12
CA ALA A 55 -1.92 -3.67 -7.40
C ALA A 55 -1.19 -3.53 -8.74
N ALA A 56 -0.28 -4.43 -9.04
CA ALA A 56 0.45 -4.40 -10.30
C ALA A 56 -0.51 -4.56 -11.49
N ARG A 57 -1.48 -5.46 -11.38
CA ARG A 57 -2.48 -5.64 -12.43
C ARG A 57 -3.32 -4.38 -12.60
N ALA A 58 -3.70 -3.74 -11.51
CA ALA A 58 -4.50 -2.51 -11.55
C ALA A 58 -3.73 -1.38 -12.22
N LEU A 59 -2.41 -1.40 -12.13
CA LEU A 59 -1.57 -0.37 -12.76
C LEU A 59 -1.23 -0.71 -14.22
N GLY A 60 -1.76 -1.81 -14.73
CA GLY A 60 -1.53 -2.19 -16.12
C GLY A 60 -0.26 -2.97 -16.35
N GLY A 61 0.34 -3.46 -15.27
CA GLY A 61 1.57 -4.25 -15.38
C GLY A 61 1.32 -5.74 -15.48
#